data_3e55307d111520b45b566792d8e11160
#
_entry.id   3e55307d111520b45b566792d8e11160
#
_cell.length_a   1.000
_cell.length_b   1.000
_cell.length_c   1.000
_cell.angle_alpha   90.00
_cell.angle_beta   90.00
_cell.angle_gamma   90.00
#
_symmetry.space_group_name_H-M   'P 1'
#
loop_
_entity.id
_entity.type
_entity.pdbx_description
1 polymer ?
#
loop_
_entity_poly.entity_id
_entity_poly.type
_entity_poly.pdbx_seq_one_letter_code
_entity_poly.pdbx_strand_id
1 'polypeptide(L)'
;MQACETNMPSVDAQVNAASTDAAPASDALPAGLAAAAATSAAAGVNAAVASGAAVSPRDVASLRPNQRTRRVNVGGVPMGGGAPCVVQSMLNAPADDVEANLRQIRALEAAGCEVVRMAIPRRAYLDQFAEVCAKSPLPVVADVHFDAGIAIEAARRGAAKLRINPGNIGGWEKTDEVIDAARAAHIPIRVGVNAGSLDDALKARADLTLPEKLAASAVEYVRHFEQRDFGDVVV
;
A
#
# COMPACT_ATOMS: atom_id res chain seq x y z
N MET A 1 38.42 -22.28 -25.25
CA MET A 1 37.96 -20.99 -24.72
C MET A 1 37.01 -21.29 -23.57
N GLN A 2 37.47 -20.99 -22.35
CA GLN A 2 36.84 -21.41 -21.11
C GLN A 2 35.61 -20.55 -20.77
N ALA A 3 34.52 -21.19 -20.39
CA ALA A 3 33.37 -20.58 -19.79
C ALA A 3 33.70 -20.17 -18.34
N CYS A 4 33.33 -18.96 -17.96
CA CYS A 4 33.44 -18.45 -16.61
C CYS A 4 32.08 -18.59 -15.93
N GLU A 5 31.91 -19.62 -15.11
CA GLU A 5 30.77 -19.77 -14.20
C GLU A 5 31.05 -18.94 -12.94
N THR A 6 30.25 -17.90 -12.71
CA THR A 6 30.24 -17.18 -11.43
C THR A 6 29.11 -17.74 -10.55
N ASN A 7 29.54 -18.46 -9.56
CA ASN A 7 28.78 -19.02 -8.44
C ASN A 7 28.32 -17.88 -7.50
N MET A 8 26.99 -17.75 -7.29
CA MET A 8 26.45 -16.89 -6.22
C MET A 8 26.04 -17.78 -5.03
N PRO A 9 26.42 -17.42 -3.80
CA PRO A 9 26.03 -18.18 -2.63
C PRO A 9 24.58 -17.90 -2.20
N SER A 10 23.91 -18.99 -1.83
CA SER A 10 22.61 -19.04 -1.15
C SER A 10 22.68 -18.34 0.21
N VAL A 11 21.69 -17.51 0.49
CA VAL A 11 21.51 -16.87 1.82
C VAL A 11 20.53 -17.73 2.60
N ASP A 12 21.06 -18.63 3.43
CA ASP A 12 20.28 -19.38 4.40
C ASP A 12 19.92 -18.52 5.62
N ALA A 13 18.67 -18.67 6.04
CA ALA A 13 18.07 -18.01 7.17
C ALA A 13 18.72 -18.40 8.49
N GLN A 14 19.19 -17.44 9.27
CA GLN A 14 19.43 -17.60 10.70
C GLN A 14 18.31 -16.93 11.50
N VAL A 15 17.44 -17.74 12.06
CA VAL A 15 16.51 -17.37 13.11
C VAL A 15 17.26 -17.36 14.43
N ASN A 16 17.49 -16.19 15.00
CA ASN A 16 18.07 -16.06 16.34
C ASN A 16 16.97 -16.02 17.40
N ALA A 17 16.98 -17.01 18.29
CA ALA A 17 16.18 -17.05 19.48
C ALA A 17 16.70 -16.01 20.50
N ALA A 18 15.87 -15.07 20.91
CA ALA A 18 16.17 -14.13 21.99
C ALA A 18 15.60 -14.64 23.32
N SER A 19 16.49 -14.69 24.26
CA SER A 19 16.34 -15.03 25.69
C SER A 19 15.32 -14.17 26.41
N THR A 20 14.53 -14.82 27.27
CA THR A 20 13.67 -14.21 28.28
C THR A 20 14.50 -13.72 29.45
N ASP A 21 14.45 -12.40 29.70
CA ASP A 21 14.85 -11.84 30.98
C ASP A 21 13.71 -11.00 31.54
N ALA A 22 13.29 -11.33 32.77
CA ALA A 22 12.20 -10.72 33.46
C ALA A 22 12.68 -9.49 34.25
N ALA A 23 12.01 -8.36 34.11
CA ALA A 23 12.17 -7.18 34.97
C ALA A 23 10.91 -6.94 35.80
N PRO A 24 11.02 -6.31 36.98
CA PRO A 24 10.04 -6.41 38.06
C PRO A 24 8.83 -5.47 37.89
N ALA A 25 7.74 -5.89 38.55
CA ALA A 25 6.47 -5.18 38.59
C ALA A 25 6.59 -3.79 39.26
N SER A 26 6.01 -2.78 38.62
CA SER A 26 5.67 -1.51 39.26
C SER A 26 4.18 -1.20 39.10
N ASP A 27 3.59 -0.73 40.18
CA ASP A 27 2.20 -0.48 40.48
C ASP A 27 1.32 0.03 39.34
N ALA A 28 0.28 -0.72 39.02
CA ALA A 28 -0.75 -0.35 38.06
C ALA A 28 -1.86 0.47 38.71
N LEU A 29 -2.04 1.71 38.28
CA LEU A 29 -3.28 2.48 38.47
C LEU A 29 -4.40 1.86 37.62
N PRO A 30 -5.68 1.92 38.00
CA PRO A 30 -6.77 1.22 37.34
C PRO A 30 -7.04 1.81 35.95
N ALA A 31 -6.69 1.05 34.91
CA ALA A 31 -6.79 1.42 33.45
C ALA A 31 -8.24 1.45 32.91
N GLY A 32 -9.27 1.23 33.74
CA GLY A 32 -10.63 1.01 33.27
C GLY A 32 -11.42 2.28 32.84
N LEU A 33 -11.20 3.42 33.51
CA LEU A 33 -12.01 4.63 33.22
C LEU A 33 -11.44 5.50 32.10
N ALA A 34 -10.13 5.54 31.91
CA ALA A 34 -9.52 6.32 30.85
C ALA A 34 -9.70 5.68 29.44
N ALA A 35 -9.76 4.35 29.39
CA ALA A 35 -9.97 3.61 28.15
C ALA A 35 -11.40 3.78 27.59
N ALA A 36 -12.42 3.82 28.45
CA ALA A 36 -13.82 3.98 28.03
C ALA A 36 -14.12 5.37 27.45
N ALA A 37 -13.56 6.43 28.05
CA ALA A 37 -13.72 7.80 27.54
C ALA A 37 -12.99 8.03 26.22
N ALA A 38 -11.78 7.46 26.04
CA ALA A 38 -11.04 7.54 24.80
C ALA A 38 -11.70 6.78 23.64
N THR A 39 -12.35 5.64 23.96
CA THR A 39 -13.07 4.83 22.94
C THR A 39 -14.34 5.54 22.46
N SER A 40 -15.07 6.23 23.34
CA SER A 40 -16.28 6.98 23.01
C SER A 40 -15.96 8.23 22.13
N ALA A 41 -14.92 8.99 22.49
CA ALA A 41 -14.50 10.14 21.72
C ALA A 41 -14.00 9.75 20.31
N ALA A 42 -13.21 8.67 20.21
CA ALA A 42 -12.72 8.14 18.94
C ALA A 42 -13.85 7.65 18.03
N ALA A 43 -14.89 7.03 18.59
CA ALA A 43 -16.05 6.59 17.82
C ALA A 43 -16.83 7.75 17.21
N GLY A 44 -17.02 8.84 17.98
CA GLY A 44 -17.69 10.06 17.51
C GLY A 44 -16.92 10.77 16.41
N VAL A 45 -15.60 10.90 16.55
CA VAL A 45 -14.73 11.53 15.54
C VAL A 45 -14.67 10.67 14.27
N ASN A 46 -14.58 9.34 14.40
CA ASN A 46 -14.58 8.44 13.23
C ASN A 46 -15.90 8.52 12.44
N ALA A 47 -17.05 8.63 13.13
CA ALA A 47 -18.34 8.82 12.46
C ALA A 47 -18.41 10.16 11.73
N ALA A 48 -17.91 11.24 12.32
CA ALA A 48 -17.85 12.56 11.70
C ALA A 48 -16.94 12.56 10.47
N VAL A 49 -15.75 11.97 10.54
CA VAL A 49 -14.83 11.85 9.39
C VAL A 49 -15.46 11.02 8.28
N ALA A 50 -16.13 9.92 8.61
CA ALA A 50 -16.81 9.06 7.64
C ALA A 50 -18.00 9.76 6.95
N SER A 51 -18.66 10.70 7.64
CA SER A 51 -19.80 11.49 7.10
C SER A 51 -19.39 12.78 6.40
N GLY A 52 -18.09 13.10 6.34
CA GLY A 52 -17.59 14.37 5.79
C GLY A 52 -17.84 15.60 6.68
N ALA A 53 -18.23 15.42 7.95
CA ALA A 53 -18.44 16.53 8.88
C ALA A 53 -17.11 17.15 9.32
N ALA A 54 -17.14 18.46 9.60
CA ALA A 54 -15.97 19.18 10.11
C ALA A 54 -15.59 18.68 11.51
N VAL A 55 -14.35 18.25 11.67
CA VAL A 55 -13.76 17.77 12.93
C VAL A 55 -12.78 18.81 13.44
N SER A 56 -12.80 19.10 14.75
CA SER A 56 -11.90 20.11 15.31
C SER A 56 -10.43 19.64 15.28
N PRO A 57 -9.44 20.57 15.16
CA PRO A 57 -8.03 20.21 15.21
C PRO A 57 -7.61 19.47 16.49
N ARG A 58 -8.26 19.74 17.63
CA ARG A 58 -8.00 19.07 18.91
C ARG A 58 -8.45 17.61 18.87
N ASP A 59 -9.64 17.36 18.30
CA ASP A 59 -10.17 15.99 18.20
C ASP A 59 -9.30 15.14 17.28
N VAL A 60 -8.86 15.70 16.14
CA VAL A 60 -7.93 15.04 15.23
C VAL A 60 -6.59 14.72 15.90
N ALA A 61 -6.05 15.65 16.73
CA ALA A 61 -4.78 15.45 17.42
C ALA A 61 -4.82 14.31 18.45
N SER A 62 -5.99 14.01 19.01
CA SER A 62 -6.19 12.91 19.95
C SER A 62 -6.25 11.52 19.32
N LEU A 63 -6.48 11.44 18.01
CA LEU A 63 -6.59 10.18 17.29
C LEU A 63 -5.23 9.49 17.10
N ARG A 64 -5.25 8.16 17.04
CA ARG A 64 -4.08 7.38 16.59
C ARG A 64 -3.76 7.76 15.13
N PRO A 65 -2.50 7.63 14.67
CA PRO A 65 -2.12 8.00 13.30
C PRO A 65 -3.04 7.43 12.22
N ASN A 66 -3.40 6.16 12.30
CA ASN A 66 -4.31 5.50 11.36
C ASN A 66 -5.75 6.02 11.38
N GLN A 67 -6.19 6.66 12.47
CA GLN A 67 -7.52 7.28 12.60
C GLN A 67 -7.58 8.68 11.96
N ARG A 68 -6.41 9.32 11.76
CA ARG A 68 -6.30 10.64 11.12
C ARG A 68 -6.24 10.57 9.61
N THR A 69 -6.10 9.37 9.05
CA THR A 69 -6.03 9.17 7.60
C THR A 69 -7.41 9.10 6.98
N ARG A 70 -7.51 9.44 5.70
CA ARG A 70 -8.70 9.18 4.90
C ARG A 70 -8.92 7.67 4.78
N ARG A 71 -10.18 7.24 4.84
CA ARG A 71 -10.56 5.86 4.55
C ARG A 71 -10.65 5.68 3.03
N VAL A 72 -9.98 4.66 2.51
CA VAL A 72 -10.08 4.25 1.10
C VAL A 72 -10.66 2.83 1.03
N ASN A 73 -11.29 2.49 -0.09
CA ASN A 73 -11.87 1.16 -0.32
C ASN A 73 -11.02 0.40 -1.35
N VAL A 74 -10.57 -0.80 -0.99
CA VAL A 74 -9.80 -1.68 -1.87
C VAL A 74 -10.62 -2.92 -2.15
N GLY A 75 -11.45 -2.88 -3.20
CA GLY A 75 -12.28 -4.03 -3.59
C GLY A 75 -13.22 -4.51 -2.47
N GLY A 76 -13.79 -3.60 -1.70
CA GLY A 76 -14.65 -3.90 -0.55
C GLY A 76 -13.93 -3.89 0.81
N VAL A 77 -12.59 -3.93 0.84
CA VAL A 77 -11.79 -3.90 2.08
C VAL A 77 -11.45 -2.45 2.44
N PRO A 78 -11.91 -1.91 3.59
CA PRO A 78 -11.62 -0.55 4.01
C PRO A 78 -10.20 -0.44 4.57
N MET A 79 -9.44 0.57 4.13
CA MET A 79 -8.11 0.91 4.64
C MET A 79 -8.07 2.34 5.17
N GLY A 80 -7.37 2.59 6.30
CA GLY A 80 -7.27 3.91 6.91
C GLY A 80 -8.55 4.38 7.59
N GLY A 81 -8.59 5.63 8.07
CA GLY A 81 -9.76 6.23 8.71
C GLY A 81 -10.27 5.45 9.92
N GLY A 82 -9.38 4.83 10.71
CA GLY A 82 -9.75 4.02 11.86
C GLY A 82 -10.24 2.59 11.54
N ALA A 83 -10.21 2.17 10.29
CA ALA A 83 -10.47 0.77 9.93
C ALA A 83 -9.42 -0.18 10.58
N PRO A 84 -9.75 -1.45 10.78
CA PRO A 84 -8.79 -2.45 11.22
C PRO A 84 -7.55 -2.50 10.31
N CYS A 85 -6.44 -3.01 10.83
CA CYS A 85 -5.23 -3.22 10.04
C CYS A 85 -5.48 -4.34 9.03
N VAL A 86 -5.29 -4.05 7.74
CA VAL A 86 -5.52 -4.99 6.64
C VAL A 86 -4.28 -5.83 6.38
N VAL A 87 -4.45 -7.15 6.33
CA VAL A 87 -3.37 -8.09 6.00
C VAL A 87 -3.26 -8.22 4.47
N GLN A 88 -2.16 -7.74 3.93
CA GLN A 88 -1.86 -7.85 2.50
C GLN A 88 -0.61 -8.69 2.25
N SER A 89 -0.66 -9.61 1.29
CA SER A 89 0.49 -10.38 0.83
C SER A 89 0.77 -10.14 -0.66
N MET A 90 1.95 -10.58 -1.12
CA MET A 90 2.34 -10.49 -2.52
C MET A 90 2.43 -11.88 -3.13
N LEU A 91 1.89 -12.05 -4.34
CA LEU A 91 2.02 -13.28 -5.11
C LEU A 91 3.46 -13.39 -5.65
N ASN A 92 3.99 -14.60 -5.65
CA ASN A 92 5.31 -14.93 -6.16
C ASN A 92 5.27 -16.00 -7.27
N ALA A 93 4.10 -16.49 -7.62
CA ALA A 93 3.91 -17.35 -8.78
C ALA A 93 4.19 -16.56 -10.08
N PRO A 94 4.60 -17.23 -11.16
CA PRO A 94 4.80 -16.58 -12.46
C PRO A 94 3.54 -15.87 -12.93
N ALA A 95 3.69 -14.69 -13.54
CA ALA A 95 2.55 -13.85 -13.94
C ALA A 95 1.70 -14.45 -15.05
N ASP A 96 2.22 -15.40 -15.80
CA ASP A 96 1.55 -16.16 -16.86
C ASP A 96 0.86 -17.43 -16.36
N ASP A 97 1.12 -17.90 -15.13
CA ASP A 97 0.47 -19.07 -14.55
C ASP A 97 -0.73 -18.67 -13.68
N VAL A 98 -1.89 -18.51 -14.30
CA VAL A 98 -3.14 -18.15 -13.62
C VAL A 98 -3.50 -19.14 -12.51
N GLU A 99 -3.38 -20.44 -12.77
CA GLU A 99 -3.77 -21.47 -11.80
C GLU A 99 -2.83 -21.50 -10.59
N ALA A 100 -1.52 -21.30 -10.77
CA ALA A 100 -0.58 -21.18 -9.65
C ALA A 100 -0.89 -19.96 -8.80
N ASN A 101 -1.18 -18.81 -9.43
CA ASN A 101 -1.59 -17.58 -8.72
C ASN A 101 -2.87 -17.82 -7.92
N LEU A 102 -3.90 -18.43 -8.51
CA LEU A 102 -5.16 -18.73 -7.82
C LEU A 102 -4.99 -19.72 -6.66
N ARG A 103 -4.14 -20.76 -6.82
CA ARG A 103 -3.81 -21.66 -5.70
C ARG A 103 -3.14 -20.91 -4.55
N GLN A 104 -2.20 -20.01 -4.86
CA GLN A 104 -1.53 -19.18 -3.85
C GLN A 104 -2.51 -18.24 -3.15
N ILE A 105 -3.43 -17.60 -3.88
CA ILE A 105 -4.46 -16.72 -3.33
C ILE A 105 -5.35 -17.48 -2.33
N ARG A 106 -5.82 -18.67 -2.68
CA ARG A 106 -6.64 -19.51 -1.76
C ARG A 106 -5.88 -19.89 -0.49
N ALA A 107 -4.59 -20.22 -0.60
CA ALA A 107 -3.76 -20.49 0.56
C ALA A 107 -3.57 -19.27 1.45
N LEU A 108 -3.37 -18.10 0.86
CA LEU A 108 -3.26 -16.82 1.58
C LEU A 108 -4.58 -16.44 2.26
N GLU A 109 -5.72 -16.61 1.58
CA GLU A 109 -7.06 -16.39 2.14
C GLU A 109 -7.27 -17.28 3.38
N ALA A 110 -6.98 -18.59 3.25
CA ALA A 110 -7.08 -19.52 4.37
C ALA A 110 -6.17 -19.17 5.55
N ALA A 111 -5.06 -18.45 5.30
CA ALA A 111 -4.16 -17.92 6.33
C ALA A 111 -4.59 -16.56 6.89
N GLY A 112 -5.73 -16.00 6.45
CA GLY A 112 -6.28 -14.73 6.94
C GLY A 112 -5.79 -13.49 6.17
N CYS A 113 -5.26 -13.66 4.95
CA CYS A 113 -4.96 -12.54 4.07
C CYS A 113 -6.27 -11.95 3.53
N GLU A 114 -6.34 -10.61 3.44
CA GLU A 114 -7.54 -9.90 3.01
C GLU A 114 -7.38 -9.24 1.63
N VAL A 115 -6.14 -8.96 1.23
CA VAL A 115 -5.79 -8.32 -0.05
C VAL A 115 -4.53 -8.96 -0.61
N VAL A 116 -4.48 -9.23 -1.90
CA VAL A 116 -3.27 -9.75 -2.55
C VAL A 116 -2.72 -8.76 -3.57
N ARG A 117 -1.41 -8.79 -3.80
CA ARG A 117 -0.71 -7.96 -4.78
C ARG A 117 -0.03 -8.83 -5.82
N MET A 118 -0.29 -8.57 -7.09
CA MET A 118 0.29 -9.25 -8.24
C MET A 118 1.12 -8.28 -9.08
N ALA A 119 2.38 -8.63 -9.36
CA ALA A 119 3.23 -7.87 -10.26
C ALA A 119 2.81 -8.10 -11.72
N ILE A 120 2.80 -7.02 -12.52
CA ILE A 120 2.55 -7.08 -13.97
C ILE A 120 3.79 -6.53 -14.68
N PRO A 121 4.81 -7.37 -14.95
CA PRO A 121 6.07 -6.90 -15.51
C PRO A 121 5.99 -6.53 -16.99
N ARG A 122 5.01 -7.02 -17.75
CA ARG A 122 4.84 -6.79 -19.19
C ARG A 122 3.36 -6.74 -19.57
N ARG A 123 3.03 -6.01 -20.63
CA ARG A 123 1.67 -5.92 -21.18
C ARG A 123 1.10 -7.28 -21.60
N ALA A 124 1.94 -8.23 -22.00
CA ALA A 124 1.53 -9.57 -22.38
C ALA A 124 0.83 -10.36 -21.26
N TYR A 125 0.98 -9.94 -19.99
CA TYR A 125 0.37 -10.61 -18.84
C TYR A 125 -0.95 -9.97 -18.37
N LEU A 126 -1.46 -8.98 -19.09
CA LEU A 126 -2.70 -8.28 -18.72
C LEU A 126 -3.94 -9.17 -18.82
N ASP A 127 -3.97 -10.11 -19.76
CA ASP A 127 -5.10 -11.04 -19.88
C ASP A 127 -5.12 -12.05 -18.71
N GLN A 128 -3.96 -12.58 -18.33
CA GLN A 128 -3.81 -13.44 -17.16
C GLN A 128 -4.14 -12.69 -15.87
N PHE A 129 -3.69 -11.44 -15.75
CA PHE A 129 -4.06 -10.58 -14.61
C PHE A 129 -5.59 -10.40 -14.51
N ALA A 130 -6.24 -10.09 -15.63
CA ALA A 130 -7.71 -9.95 -15.67
C ALA A 130 -8.42 -11.25 -15.26
N GLU A 131 -7.92 -12.39 -15.71
CA GLU A 131 -8.47 -13.71 -15.35
C GLU A 131 -8.29 -14.00 -13.85
N VAL A 132 -7.11 -13.67 -13.28
CA VAL A 132 -6.86 -13.78 -11.84
C VAL A 132 -7.81 -12.86 -11.08
N CYS A 133 -8.00 -11.60 -11.48
CA CYS A 133 -8.95 -10.67 -10.84
C CYS A 133 -10.38 -11.22 -10.85
N ALA A 134 -10.82 -11.79 -11.98
CA ALA A 134 -12.17 -12.31 -12.13
C ALA A 134 -12.46 -13.57 -11.29
N LYS A 135 -11.43 -14.39 -11.02
CA LYS A 135 -11.56 -15.66 -10.31
C LYS A 135 -11.09 -15.60 -8.85
N SER A 136 -10.43 -14.53 -8.44
CA SER A 136 -9.87 -14.37 -7.10
C SER A 136 -10.96 -14.13 -6.06
N PRO A 137 -10.95 -14.85 -4.92
CA PRO A 137 -11.83 -14.54 -3.79
C PRO A 137 -11.39 -13.29 -3.04
N LEU A 138 -10.14 -12.82 -3.22
CA LEU A 138 -9.59 -11.63 -2.58
C LEU A 138 -9.40 -10.50 -3.58
N PRO A 139 -9.51 -9.23 -3.17
CA PRO A 139 -9.14 -8.09 -4.00
C PRO A 139 -7.69 -8.16 -4.46
N VAL A 140 -7.45 -7.95 -5.76
CA VAL A 140 -6.12 -8.02 -6.37
C VAL A 140 -5.59 -6.63 -6.66
N VAL A 141 -4.43 -6.32 -6.12
CA VAL A 141 -3.69 -5.07 -6.37
C VAL A 141 -2.74 -5.27 -7.54
N ALA A 142 -2.84 -4.43 -8.55
CA ALA A 142 -1.88 -4.39 -9.65
C ALA A 142 -0.60 -3.66 -9.22
N ASP A 143 0.53 -4.36 -9.25
CA ASP A 143 1.86 -3.79 -8.96
C ASP A 143 2.58 -3.47 -10.26
N VAL A 144 2.63 -2.19 -10.62
CA VAL A 144 3.20 -1.70 -11.88
C VAL A 144 4.37 -0.75 -11.59
N HIS A 145 5.52 -1.03 -12.21
CA HIS A 145 6.75 -0.31 -11.90
C HIS A 145 7.15 0.73 -12.94
N PHE A 146 6.99 0.48 -14.24
CA PHE A 146 7.63 1.27 -15.28
C PHE A 146 6.73 1.72 -16.45
N ASP A 147 5.57 1.13 -16.63
CA ASP A 147 4.69 1.40 -17.80
C ASP A 147 3.31 1.87 -17.35
N ALA A 148 3.02 3.17 -17.53
CA ALA A 148 1.71 3.74 -17.23
C ALA A 148 0.57 3.04 -17.99
N GLY A 149 0.80 2.60 -19.21
CA GLY A 149 -0.20 1.90 -20.00
C GLY A 149 -0.59 0.55 -19.39
N ILE A 150 0.33 -0.14 -18.68
CA ILE A 150 -0.01 -1.35 -17.91
C ILE A 150 -0.92 -0.99 -16.73
N ALA A 151 -0.63 0.11 -16.02
CA ALA A 151 -1.45 0.55 -14.90
C ALA A 151 -2.87 0.93 -15.35
N ILE A 152 -2.98 1.67 -16.46
CA ILE A 152 -4.26 2.08 -17.07
C ILE A 152 -5.08 0.85 -17.46
N GLU A 153 -4.47 -0.10 -18.16
CA GLU A 153 -5.16 -1.33 -18.57
C GLU A 153 -5.52 -2.23 -17.37
N ALA A 154 -4.66 -2.32 -16.36
CA ALA A 154 -4.97 -3.07 -15.14
C ALA A 154 -6.17 -2.49 -14.39
N ALA A 155 -6.30 -1.15 -14.32
CA ALA A 155 -7.47 -0.48 -13.76
C ALA A 155 -8.77 -0.89 -14.48
N ARG A 156 -8.73 -0.93 -15.82
CA ARG A 156 -9.88 -1.32 -16.66
C ARG A 156 -10.24 -2.81 -16.56
N ARG A 157 -9.29 -3.63 -16.15
CA ARG A 157 -9.38 -5.10 -16.13
C ARG A 157 -9.60 -5.70 -14.75
N GLY A 158 -10.08 -4.90 -13.79
CA GLY A 158 -10.55 -5.40 -12.50
C GLY A 158 -9.54 -5.32 -11.36
N ALA A 159 -8.46 -4.54 -11.49
CA ALA A 159 -7.62 -4.23 -10.34
C ALA A 159 -8.44 -3.58 -9.23
N ALA A 160 -8.28 -4.03 -7.98
CA ALA A 160 -8.92 -3.42 -6.83
C ALA A 160 -8.16 -2.19 -6.29
N LYS A 161 -6.90 -2.05 -6.66
CA LYS A 161 -6.00 -0.92 -6.35
C LYS A 161 -4.82 -0.98 -7.32
N LEU A 162 -4.30 0.18 -7.69
CA LEU A 162 -2.99 0.25 -8.36
C LEU A 162 -1.88 0.50 -7.33
N ARG A 163 -0.75 -0.13 -7.47
CA ARG A 163 0.50 0.30 -6.85
C ARG A 163 1.45 0.74 -7.95
N ILE A 164 1.82 2.00 -7.90
CA ILE A 164 2.76 2.60 -8.84
C ILE A 164 3.94 3.23 -8.11
N ASN A 165 5.03 3.40 -8.84
CA ASN A 165 6.13 4.27 -8.45
C ASN A 165 6.16 5.44 -9.42
N PRO A 166 5.63 6.61 -9.05
CA PRO A 166 5.50 7.74 -9.98
C PRO A 166 6.83 8.20 -10.56
N GLY A 167 7.93 8.08 -9.81
CA GLY A 167 9.28 8.39 -10.31
C GLY A 167 9.76 7.51 -11.46
N ASN A 168 9.14 6.36 -11.69
CA ASN A 168 9.53 5.41 -12.74
C ASN A 168 8.49 5.29 -13.87
N ILE A 169 7.27 5.86 -13.70
CA ILE A 169 6.15 5.57 -14.60
C ILE A 169 6.10 6.50 -15.83
N GLY A 170 7.01 7.48 -15.92
CA GLY A 170 7.13 8.35 -17.09
C GLY A 170 6.76 9.81 -16.86
N GLY A 171 6.87 10.30 -15.62
CA GLY A 171 6.63 11.71 -15.26
C GLY A 171 5.17 12.05 -14.98
N TRP A 172 4.91 13.35 -14.78
CA TRP A 172 3.62 13.86 -14.31
C TRP A 172 2.49 13.61 -15.29
N GLU A 173 2.71 13.81 -16.59
CA GLU A 173 1.70 13.59 -17.64
C GLU A 173 1.20 12.14 -17.63
N LYS A 174 2.12 11.18 -17.53
CA LYS A 174 1.76 9.75 -17.43
C LYS A 174 1.12 9.39 -16.11
N THR A 175 1.51 10.04 -15.04
CA THR A 175 0.87 9.90 -13.73
C THR A 175 -0.58 10.40 -13.81
N ASP A 176 -0.85 11.50 -14.49
CA ASP A 176 -2.20 12.04 -14.71
C ASP A 176 -3.10 11.08 -15.47
N GLU A 177 -2.59 10.45 -16.54
CA GLU A 177 -3.33 9.42 -17.29
C GLU A 177 -3.73 8.23 -16.37
N VAL A 178 -2.84 7.83 -15.46
CA VAL A 178 -3.12 6.76 -14.50
C VAL A 178 -4.14 7.19 -13.46
N ILE A 179 -4.07 8.44 -12.96
CA ILE A 179 -5.07 9.02 -12.04
C ILE A 179 -6.45 9.00 -12.69
N ASP A 180 -6.56 9.43 -13.94
CA ASP A 180 -7.83 9.47 -14.65
C ASP A 180 -8.41 8.06 -14.87
N ALA A 181 -7.57 7.08 -15.17
CA ALA A 181 -8.00 5.67 -15.28
C ALA A 181 -8.46 5.09 -13.93
N ALA A 182 -7.74 5.36 -12.85
CA ALA A 182 -8.11 4.91 -11.51
C ALA A 182 -9.40 5.57 -11.02
N ARG A 183 -9.60 6.88 -11.32
CA ARG A 183 -10.84 7.60 -11.04
C ARG A 183 -12.02 6.97 -11.79
N ALA A 184 -11.86 6.70 -13.08
CA ALA A 184 -12.91 6.07 -13.90
C ALA A 184 -13.27 4.65 -13.42
N ALA A 185 -12.29 3.91 -12.88
CA ALA A 185 -12.46 2.58 -12.30
C ALA A 185 -12.91 2.60 -10.82
N HIS A 186 -12.97 3.77 -10.18
CA HIS A 186 -13.30 3.95 -8.75
C HIS A 186 -12.37 3.14 -7.81
N ILE A 187 -11.08 3.09 -8.12
CA ILE A 187 -10.07 2.37 -7.33
C ILE A 187 -8.99 3.30 -6.79
N PRO A 188 -8.43 3.03 -5.60
CA PRO A 188 -7.36 3.83 -5.05
C PRO A 188 -6.01 3.55 -5.71
N ILE A 189 -5.08 4.51 -5.54
CA ILE A 189 -3.69 4.36 -5.98
C ILE A 189 -2.78 4.32 -4.74
N ARG A 190 -1.87 3.34 -4.69
CA ARG A 190 -0.76 3.35 -3.74
C ARG A 190 0.49 3.94 -4.39
N VAL A 191 0.97 5.01 -3.81
CA VAL A 191 2.25 5.64 -4.14
C VAL A 191 3.37 4.89 -3.43
N GLY A 192 4.22 4.20 -4.19
CA GLY A 192 5.40 3.53 -3.66
C GLY A 192 6.66 4.36 -3.96
N VAL A 193 7.27 4.94 -2.94
CA VAL A 193 8.57 5.63 -3.07
C VAL A 193 9.69 4.73 -2.58
N ASN A 194 10.85 4.80 -3.24
CA ASN A 194 12.06 4.13 -2.77
C ASN A 194 13.32 4.90 -3.19
N ALA A 195 14.45 4.60 -2.57
CA ALA A 195 15.69 5.35 -2.74
C ALA A 195 16.18 5.39 -4.19
N GLY A 196 15.99 4.31 -4.95
CA GLY A 196 16.45 4.22 -6.34
C GLY A 196 15.67 5.11 -7.32
N SER A 197 14.42 5.44 -7.00
CA SER A 197 13.51 6.22 -7.85
C SER A 197 13.28 7.65 -7.36
N LEU A 198 14.06 8.13 -6.40
CA LEU A 198 14.04 9.54 -6.01
C LEU A 198 14.43 10.43 -7.19
N ASP A 199 13.78 11.59 -7.29
CA ASP A 199 14.17 12.65 -8.20
C ASP A 199 15.63 13.09 -7.95
N ASP A 200 16.34 13.46 -9.01
CA ASP A 200 17.77 13.83 -8.91
C ASP A 200 17.97 15.09 -8.07
N ALA A 201 17.02 16.02 -8.06
CA ALA A 201 17.07 17.19 -7.19
C ALA A 201 16.97 16.79 -5.71
N LEU A 202 16.11 15.83 -5.37
CA LEU A 202 16.03 15.30 -4.00
C LEU A 202 17.28 14.46 -3.63
N LYS A 203 17.83 13.69 -4.56
CA LYS A 203 19.08 12.96 -4.33
C LYS A 203 20.23 13.90 -3.99
N ALA A 204 20.32 15.04 -4.68
CA ALA A 204 21.37 16.05 -4.51
C ALA A 204 21.28 16.83 -3.17
N ARG A 205 20.15 16.81 -2.45
CA ARG A 205 19.95 17.50 -1.16
C ARG A 205 20.84 16.87 -0.07
N ALA A 206 22.01 17.48 0.18
CA ALA A 206 22.94 17.02 1.23
C ALA A 206 22.47 17.35 2.66
N ASP A 207 21.53 18.28 2.79
CA ASP A 207 20.93 18.71 4.05
C ASP A 207 19.81 17.78 4.55
N LEU A 208 19.35 16.82 3.73
CA LEU A 208 18.32 15.87 4.07
C LEU A 208 18.88 14.45 4.21
N THR A 209 18.42 13.76 5.24
CA THR A 209 18.62 12.31 5.39
C THR A 209 17.79 11.52 4.37
N LEU A 210 18.13 10.25 4.13
CA LEU A 210 17.37 9.41 3.20
C LEU A 210 15.87 9.27 3.58
N PRO A 211 15.49 9.06 4.86
CA PRO A 211 14.08 9.06 5.25
C PRO A 211 13.37 10.39 4.95
N GLU A 212 14.02 11.53 5.16
CA GLU A 212 13.43 12.84 4.85
C GLU A 212 13.25 13.05 3.35
N LYS A 213 14.20 12.60 2.52
CA LYS A 213 14.07 12.61 1.06
C LYS A 213 12.89 11.75 0.58
N LEU A 214 12.73 10.56 1.14
CA LEU A 214 11.61 9.67 0.82
C LEU A 214 10.27 10.29 1.25
N ALA A 215 10.20 10.88 2.44
CA ALA A 215 9.02 11.57 2.92
C ALA A 215 8.67 12.78 2.03
N ALA A 216 9.66 13.58 1.65
CA ALA A 216 9.47 14.73 0.75
C ALA A 216 8.93 14.30 -0.60
N SER A 217 9.50 13.24 -1.20
CA SER A 217 9.01 12.66 -2.45
C SER A 217 7.57 12.17 -2.33
N ALA A 218 7.23 11.44 -1.27
CA ALA A 218 5.87 10.96 -1.04
C ALA A 218 4.88 12.11 -0.90
N VAL A 219 5.22 13.15 -0.16
CA VAL A 219 4.39 14.35 0.02
C VAL A 219 4.17 15.08 -1.31
N GLU A 220 5.19 15.19 -2.16
CA GLU A 220 5.09 15.81 -3.47
C GLU A 220 4.06 15.08 -4.35
N TYR A 221 4.13 13.75 -4.42
CA TYR A 221 3.16 12.95 -5.17
C TYR A 221 1.75 13.05 -4.60
N VAL A 222 1.58 12.99 -3.28
CA VAL A 222 0.25 13.14 -2.66
C VAL A 222 -0.35 14.51 -2.98
N ARG A 223 0.43 15.59 -2.89
CA ARG A 223 -0.02 16.95 -3.27
C ARG A 223 -0.43 17.05 -4.74
N HIS A 224 0.32 16.42 -5.63
CA HIS A 224 -0.05 16.38 -7.05
C HIS A 224 -1.39 15.66 -7.27
N PHE A 225 -1.61 14.55 -6.58
CA PHE A 225 -2.88 13.81 -6.64
C PHE A 225 -4.04 14.63 -6.09
N GLU A 226 -3.82 15.36 -4.99
CA GLU A 226 -4.82 16.28 -4.42
C GLU A 226 -5.15 17.43 -5.38
N GLN A 227 -4.16 18.01 -6.09
CA GLN A 227 -4.36 19.00 -7.13
C GLN A 227 -5.18 18.49 -8.31
N ARG A 228 -5.18 17.19 -8.53
CA ARG A 228 -6.00 16.51 -9.53
C ARG A 228 -7.34 16.01 -8.97
N ASP A 229 -7.77 16.48 -7.80
CA ASP A 229 -8.99 16.03 -7.11
C ASP A 229 -9.04 14.51 -6.92
N PHE A 230 -7.90 13.89 -6.68
CA PHE A 230 -7.80 12.45 -6.42
C PHE A 230 -7.31 12.20 -4.99
N GLY A 231 -8.23 11.88 -4.08
CA GLY A 231 -7.94 11.69 -2.66
C GLY A 231 -7.87 10.22 -2.21
N ASP A 232 -8.13 9.25 -3.09
CA ASP A 232 -8.08 7.83 -2.74
C ASP A 232 -6.66 7.28 -2.87
N VAL A 233 -5.79 7.80 -1.98
CA VAL A 233 -4.34 7.58 -2.01
C VAL A 233 -3.91 6.78 -0.78
N VAL A 234 -3.02 5.79 -1.02
CA VAL A 234 -2.28 5.02 0.00
C VAL A 234 -0.79 5.29 -0.19
N VAL A 235 0.00 5.43 0.85
CA VAL A 235 1.45 5.61 0.80
C VAL A 235 2.17 4.40 1.37
#